data_4c2e5bcee98aeea967ebf59facba48a9
#
_entry.id   4c2e5bcee98aeea967ebf59facba48a9
#
_cell.length_a   1.000
_cell.length_b   1.000
_cell.length_c   1.000
_cell.angle_alpha   90.00
_cell.angle_beta   90.00
_cell.angle_gamma   90.00
#
_symmetry.space_group_name_H-M   'P 1'
#
loop_
_entity.id
_entity.type
_entity.pdbx_description
1 polymer ?
#
loop_
_entity_poly.entity_id
_entity_poly.type
_entity_poly.pdbx_seq_one_letter_code
_entity_poly.pdbx_strand_id
1 'polypeptide(L)'
;MTRPVFRHDRPGTSASAWTTVLAAHAMVPLQLPSVAGRLVVVGAHPDDETLGAGGLIRVAAIAGWQVEVVSATAGEGSHPRSPTHSRELLAQVRRHELDQAIARLAPGAAVTCLGLPDGAVADHLAELVAHLVAMIGIDGEDVLLLAPWRRDGHPDHEAAGLAAAIAAARTDARLVEYPVWLWHWGDEQGVPWAQVRELPLDDEVRAAKMSATAAHASQVEPLSPAPGDEVLLDAPLRAHFRRDLELFFEDDEPVRDDALDLVHRERSDPWQVESDYERHKRAVTLASLPRQRYEHGLEVGCSIGALAVDLAQRCGRLLAVDASETAVTAARERTAGLDQVEVRRAAVPAQWPSGRFDLVSISEVGYFLSPRQLAGVVERSLAALTEDGHLLLCHWRHQPVGWPLAGPAVHEAFLASGAPVLVEHQDPDFVLHVLGRPA
;
A
#
# COMPACT_ATOMS: atom_id res chain seq x y z
N MET A 1 -13.01 -17.31 -17.16
CA MET A 1 -12.80 -16.64 -18.45
C MET A 1 -11.30 -16.41 -18.59
N THR A 2 -10.68 -16.86 -19.68
CA THR A 2 -9.26 -16.57 -19.95
C THR A 2 -9.13 -15.07 -20.19
N ARG A 3 -8.32 -14.37 -19.38
CA ARG A 3 -7.97 -12.96 -19.62
C ARG A 3 -7.46 -12.82 -21.06
N PRO A 4 -7.87 -11.81 -21.82
CA PRO A 4 -7.27 -11.56 -23.13
C PRO A 4 -5.79 -11.30 -22.94
N VAL A 5 -4.98 -11.97 -23.76
CA VAL A 5 -3.53 -11.73 -23.81
C VAL A 5 -3.33 -10.29 -24.27
N PHE A 6 -2.59 -9.49 -23.49
CA PHE A 6 -2.16 -8.15 -23.87
C PHE A 6 -1.54 -8.12 -25.26
N ARG A 7 -2.04 -7.24 -26.14
CA ARG A 7 -1.58 -7.11 -27.52
C ARG A 7 -1.78 -5.68 -28.02
N HIS A 8 -0.75 -4.85 -27.88
CA HIS A 8 -0.74 -3.45 -28.34
C HIS A 8 -0.92 -3.29 -29.86
N ASP A 9 -0.60 -4.34 -30.64
CA ASP A 9 -0.63 -4.36 -32.11
C ASP A 9 -2.05 -4.55 -32.72
N ARG A 10 -3.11 -4.61 -31.90
CA ARG A 10 -4.50 -4.70 -32.38
C ARG A 10 -5.17 -3.34 -32.37
N PRO A 11 -6.08 -3.07 -33.34
CA PRO A 11 -6.88 -1.86 -33.33
C PRO A 11 -7.66 -1.73 -32.00
N GLY A 12 -7.56 -0.60 -31.36
CA GLY A 12 -8.26 -0.27 -30.11
C GLY A 12 -9.44 0.69 -30.35
N THR A 13 -10.07 1.12 -29.24
CA THR A 13 -11.13 2.14 -29.24
C THR A 13 -10.51 3.49 -29.63
N SER A 14 -11.09 4.19 -30.61
CA SER A 14 -10.52 5.45 -31.10
C SER A 14 -10.68 6.60 -30.11
N ALA A 15 -9.77 7.58 -30.16
CA ALA A 15 -9.86 8.78 -29.34
C ALA A 15 -11.16 9.57 -29.58
N SER A 16 -11.68 9.56 -30.82
CA SER A 16 -12.96 10.20 -31.15
C SER A 16 -14.16 9.49 -30.52
N ALA A 17 -14.15 8.15 -30.46
CA ALA A 17 -15.18 7.38 -29.75
C ALA A 17 -15.20 7.77 -28.25
N TRP A 18 -14.04 7.80 -27.62
CA TRP A 18 -13.92 8.24 -26.22
C TRP A 18 -14.35 9.69 -26.01
N THR A 19 -14.08 10.61 -26.95
CA THR A 19 -14.56 11.99 -26.86
C THR A 19 -16.07 12.04 -26.78
N THR A 20 -16.76 11.20 -27.56
CA THR A 20 -18.22 11.10 -27.52
C THR A 20 -18.74 10.55 -26.21
N VAL A 21 -18.11 9.49 -25.70
CA VAL A 21 -18.44 8.88 -24.40
C VAL A 21 -18.24 9.88 -23.26
N LEU A 22 -17.08 10.53 -23.20
CA LEU A 22 -16.77 11.50 -22.15
C LEU A 22 -17.74 12.68 -22.13
N ALA A 23 -18.15 13.18 -23.31
CA ALA A 23 -19.13 14.27 -23.42
C ALA A 23 -20.55 13.89 -22.92
N ALA A 24 -20.85 12.59 -22.84
CA ALA A 24 -22.12 12.09 -22.33
C ALA A 24 -22.18 11.94 -20.81
N HIS A 25 -21.05 12.01 -20.12
CA HIS A 25 -20.94 11.80 -18.67
C HIS A 25 -20.56 13.10 -17.95
N ALA A 26 -21.34 13.46 -16.92
CA ALA A 26 -20.95 14.52 -15.99
C ALA A 26 -19.90 13.95 -15.02
N MET A 27 -18.69 14.50 -15.04
CA MET A 27 -17.59 14.06 -14.18
C MET A 27 -17.41 15.01 -13.01
N VAL A 28 -16.90 14.46 -11.89
CA VAL A 28 -16.60 15.23 -10.69
C VAL A 28 -15.17 15.74 -10.79
N PRO A 29 -14.90 17.04 -10.55
CA PRO A 29 -13.53 17.56 -10.52
C PRO A 29 -12.66 16.85 -9.46
N LEU A 30 -11.44 16.51 -9.83
CA LEU A 30 -10.44 16.03 -8.87
C LEU A 30 -10.10 17.15 -7.89
N GLN A 31 -10.35 16.91 -6.59
CA GLN A 31 -10.05 17.86 -5.55
C GLN A 31 -8.63 17.64 -5.03
N LEU A 32 -7.75 18.60 -5.22
CA LEU A 32 -6.43 18.60 -4.61
C LEU A 32 -6.48 19.32 -3.26
N PRO A 33 -5.71 18.87 -2.25
CA PRO A 33 -5.54 19.61 -1.01
C PRO A 33 -5.10 21.06 -1.26
N SER A 34 -5.63 22.00 -0.48
CA SER A 34 -5.30 23.42 -0.60
C SER A 34 -3.89 23.78 -0.11
N VAL A 35 -3.30 22.91 0.69
CA VAL A 35 -1.90 23.01 1.17
C VAL A 35 -1.06 22.04 0.36
N ALA A 36 0.07 22.54 -0.14
CA ALA A 36 1.03 21.72 -0.86
C ALA A 36 1.60 20.63 0.08
N GLY A 37 1.57 19.41 -0.39
CA GLY A 37 2.08 18.22 0.30
C GLY A 37 3.13 17.50 -0.54
N ARG A 38 3.18 16.19 -0.40
CA ARG A 38 4.01 15.30 -1.21
C ARG A 38 3.16 14.60 -2.26
N LEU A 39 3.66 14.54 -3.49
CA LEU A 39 3.09 13.79 -4.59
C LEU A 39 4.04 12.66 -4.95
N VAL A 40 3.63 11.42 -4.67
CA VAL A 40 4.37 10.22 -5.08
C VAL A 40 3.67 9.62 -6.29
N VAL A 41 4.39 9.48 -7.40
CA VAL A 41 3.85 8.98 -8.67
C VAL A 41 4.51 7.66 -9.03
N VAL A 42 3.71 6.63 -9.18
CA VAL A 42 4.14 5.28 -9.58
C VAL A 42 3.86 5.09 -11.06
N GLY A 43 4.85 4.65 -11.84
CA GLY A 43 4.67 4.07 -13.17
C GLY A 43 5.06 2.59 -13.16
N ALA A 44 4.41 1.76 -13.93
CA ALA A 44 4.89 0.41 -14.19
C ALA A 44 6.13 0.45 -15.10
N HIS A 45 6.07 1.33 -16.10
CA HIS A 45 7.14 1.56 -17.08
C HIS A 45 7.44 3.05 -17.20
N PRO A 46 8.66 3.45 -17.65
CA PRO A 46 8.97 4.84 -17.98
C PRO A 46 8.09 5.31 -19.15
N ASP A 47 7.18 6.23 -18.93
CA ASP A 47 6.19 6.90 -19.79
C ASP A 47 4.77 6.88 -19.22
N ASP A 48 4.39 5.90 -18.41
CA ASP A 48 3.03 5.76 -17.85
C ASP A 48 2.60 7.01 -17.08
N GLU A 49 3.47 7.50 -16.20
CA GLU A 49 3.23 8.69 -15.37
C GLU A 49 3.06 9.95 -16.22
N THR A 50 3.82 10.05 -17.30
CA THR A 50 3.75 11.17 -18.26
C THR A 50 2.46 11.12 -19.07
N LEU A 51 2.08 9.93 -19.56
CA LEU A 51 0.87 9.72 -20.35
C LEU A 51 -0.39 9.89 -19.52
N GLY A 52 -0.46 9.18 -18.39
CA GLY A 52 -1.66 9.11 -17.56
C GLY A 52 -1.86 10.31 -16.64
N ALA A 53 -0.77 10.89 -16.11
CA ALA A 53 -0.81 11.89 -15.04
C ALA A 53 0.12 13.10 -15.25
N GLY A 54 0.71 13.29 -16.43
CA GLY A 54 1.66 14.37 -16.68
C GLY A 54 1.10 15.77 -16.43
N GLY A 55 -0.19 15.98 -16.70
CA GLY A 55 -0.89 17.22 -16.37
C GLY A 55 -0.96 17.45 -14.85
N LEU A 56 -1.36 16.45 -14.09
CA LEU A 56 -1.44 16.54 -12.63
C LEU A 56 -0.05 16.75 -12.00
N ILE A 57 0.98 16.07 -12.50
CA ILE A 57 2.38 16.27 -12.07
C ILE A 57 2.78 17.75 -12.27
N ARG A 58 2.46 18.33 -13.44
CA ARG A 58 2.76 19.74 -13.74
C ARG A 58 1.99 20.70 -12.83
N VAL A 59 0.68 20.46 -12.62
CA VAL A 59 -0.16 21.28 -11.73
C VAL A 59 0.38 21.25 -10.31
N ALA A 60 0.72 20.07 -9.78
CA ALA A 60 1.29 19.91 -8.44
C ALA A 60 2.64 20.64 -8.31
N ALA A 61 3.53 20.52 -9.31
CA ALA A 61 4.82 21.21 -9.31
C ALA A 61 4.65 22.75 -9.30
N ILE A 62 3.73 23.31 -10.10
CA ILE A 62 3.40 24.73 -10.09
C ILE A 62 2.84 25.17 -8.73
N ALA A 63 2.04 24.32 -8.09
CA ALA A 63 1.48 24.59 -6.76
C ALA A 63 2.49 24.40 -5.62
N GLY A 64 3.75 24.05 -5.90
CA GLY A 64 4.83 23.91 -4.92
C GLY A 64 4.85 22.58 -4.16
N TRP A 65 4.19 21.55 -4.69
CA TRP A 65 4.27 20.21 -4.11
C TRP A 65 5.65 19.60 -4.29
N GLN A 66 6.09 18.82 -3.31
CA GLN A 66 7.25 17.96 -3.46
C GLN A 66 6.85 16.73 -4.30
N VAL A 67 7.43 16.64 -5.51
CA VAL A 67 7.13 15.55 -6.45
C VAL A 67 8.23 14.50 -6.41
N GLU A 68 7.83 13.25 -6.28
CA GLU A 68 8.68 12.06 -6.34
C GLU A 68 8.08 11.07 -7.35
N VAL A 69 8.89 10.57 -8.27
CA VAL A 69 8.44 9.60 -9.29
C VAL A 69 9.18 8.30 -9.13
N VAL A 70 8.45 7.19 -9.15
CA VAL A 70 9.02 5.85 -9.13
C VAL A 70 8.49 5.03 -10.29
N SER A 71 9.40 4.51 -11.14
CA SER A 71 9.07 3.50 -12.15
C SER A 71 9.44 2.13 -11.63
N ALA A 72 8.49 1.18 -11.66
CA ALA A 72 8.73 -0.18 -11.20
C ALA A 72 9.78 -0.90 -12.05
N THR A 73 9.67 -0.79 -13.37
CA THR A 73 10.61 -1.40 -14.33
C THR A 73 11.39 -0.34 -15.09
N ALA A 74 12.36 -0.73 -15.87
CA ALA A 74 13.01 0.16 -16.84
C ALA A 74 12.35 0.09 -18.24
N GLY A 75 11.27 -0.68 -18.40
CA GLY A 75 10.57 -0.87 -19.67
C GLY A 75 11.42 -1.53 -20.76
N GLU A 76 12.35 -2.36 -20.35
CA GLU A 76 13.35 -2.99 -21.23
C GLU A 76 12.75 -4.04 -22.18
N GLY A 77 11.50 -4.43 -21.95
CA GLY A 77 10.76 -5.37 -22.79
C GLY A 77 9.97 -4.73 -23.93
N SER A 78 10.00 -3.39 -24.08
CA SER A 78 9.18 -2.66 -25.06
C SER A 78 9.37 -3.13 -26.51
N HIS A 79 10.60 -3.43 -26.91
CA HIS A 79 10.94 -3.87 -28.26
C HIS A 79 11.66 -5.24 -28.24
N PRO A 80 10.93 -6.34 -27.95
CA PRO A 80 11.56 -7.65 -27.70
C PRO A 80 12.21 -8.27 -28.94
N ARG A 81 11.94 -7.73 -30.12
CA ARG A 81 12.50 -8.19 -31.41
C ARG A 81 13.42 -7.16 -32.05
N SER A 82 13.80 -6.11 -31.33
CA SER A 82 14.72 -5.10 -31.87
C SER A 82 16.06 -5.70 -32.28
N PRO A 83 16.52 -5.49 -33.51
CA PRO A 83 17.85 -5.92 -33.93
C PRO A 83 18.94 -4.91 -33.55
N THR A 84 18.57 -3.71 -33.11
CA THR A 84 19.48 -2.61 -32.84
C THR A 84 19.64 -2.29 -31.35
N HIS A 85 18.66 -2.64 -30.51
CA HIS A 85 18.66 -2.34 -29.09
C HIS A 85 18.49 -3.62 -28.27
N SER A 86 19.46 -3.93 -27.40
CA SER A 86 19.30 -4.97 -26.39
C SER A 86 18.39 -4.47 -25.26
N ARG A 87 17.89 -5.40 -24.42
CA ARG A 87 17.10 -5.04 -23.23
C ARG A 87 17.87 -4.08 -22.31
N GLU A 88 19.17 -4.32 -22.11
CA GLU A 88 20.02 -3.48 -21.26
C GLU A 88 20.18 -2.06 -21.83
N LEU A 89 20.31 -1.94 -23.16
CA LEU A 89 20.38 -0.63 -23.81
C LEU A 89 19.04 0.10 -23.72
N LEU A 90 17.92 -0.60 -23.97
CA LEU A 90 16.58 -0.03 -23.81
C LEU A 90 16.35 0.46 -22.37
N ALA A 91 16.75 -0.32 -21.36
CA ALA A 91 16.68 0.08 -19.96
C ALA A 91 17.42 1.39 -19.67
N GLN A 92 18.61 1.58 -20.25
CA GLN A 92 19.40 2.80 -20.10
C GLN A 92 18.73 3.99 -20.80
N VAL A 93 18.29 3.80 -22.04
CA VAL A 93 17.63 4.81 -22.86
C VAL A 93 16.36 5.30 -22.16
N ARG A 94 15.47 4.38 -21.78
CA ARG A 94 14.17 4.72 -21.18
C ARG A 94 14.27 5.36 -19.80
N ARG A 95 15.27 4.98 -18.97
CA ARG A 95 15.57 5.71 -17.74
C ARG A 95 15.95 7.16 -17.99
N HIS A 96 16.82 7.41 -18.98
CA HIS A 96 17.22 8.75 -19.34
C HIS A 96 16.05 9.56 -19.91
N GLU A 97 15.19 8.95 -20.71
CA GLU A 97 13.97 9.58 -21.25
C GLU A 97 13.00 9.96 -20.13
N LEU A 98 12.83 9.09 -19.11
CA LEU A 98 12.04 9.37 -17.90
C LEU A 98 12.57 10.59 -17.16
N ASP A 99 13.88 10.65 -16.89
CA ASP A 99 14.52 11.80 -16.25
C ASP A 99 14.25 13.10 -17.01
N GLN A 100 14.35 13.06 -18.35
CA GLN A 100 14.08 14.21 -19.19
C GLN A 100 12.60 14.60 -19.21
N ALA A 101 11.69 13.65 -19.22
CA ALA A 101 10.26 13.90 -19.21
C ALA A 101 9.84 14.57 -17.89
N ILE A 102 10.29 14.00 -16.76
CA ILE A 102 9.97 14.55 -15.43
C ILE A 102 10.61 15.91 -15.20
N ALA A 103 11.85 16.16 -15.68
CA ALA A 103 12.45 17.49 -15.61
C ALA A 103 11.64 18.57 -16.36
N ARG A 104 10.85 18.21 -17.37
CA ARG A 104 9.94 19.14 -18.09
C ARG A 104 8.63 19.38 -17.33
N LEU A 105 8.14 18.40 -16.59
CA LEU A 105 6.90 18.47 -15.81
C LEU A 105 7.12 19.11 -14.44
N ALA A 106 8.11 18.61 -13.72
CA ALA A 106 8.43 18.98 -12.33
C ALA A 106 9.94 19.12 -12.15
N PRO A 107 10.54 20.26 -12.54
CA PRO A 107 11.97 20.49 -12.38
C PRO A 107 12.41 20.31 -10.92
N GLY A 108 13.40 19.44 -10.69
CA GLY A 108 13.91 19.12 -9.36
C GLY A 108 13.19 17.99 -8.65
N ALA A 109 12.20 17.35 -9.26
CA ALA A 109 11.57 16.14 -8.73
C ALA A 109 12.60 15.00 -8.63
N ALA A 110 12.47 14.18 -7.57
CA ALA A 110 13.25 12.96 -7.44
C ALA A 110 12.68 11.86 -8.37
N VAL A 111 13.55 11.16 -9.09
CA VAL A 111 13.17 10.05 -9.98
C VAL A 111 13.92 8.80 -9.56
N THR A 112 13.19 7.72 -9.36
CA THR A 112 13.73 6.40 -9.01
C THR A 112 13.22 5.36 -10.01
N CYS A 113 14.09 4.54 -10.55
CA CYS A 113 13.70 3.36 -11.31
C CYS A 113 14.17 2.12 -10.53
N LEU A 114 13.23 1.28 -10.09
CA LEU A 114 13.53 0.11 -9.25
C LEU A 114 14.22 -0.99 -10.06
N GLY A 115 13.93 -1.07 -11.35
CA GLY A 115 14.53 -2.08 -12.24
C GLY A 115 13.99 -3.48 -11.97
N LEU A 116 12.75 -3.60 -11.51
CA LEU A 116 12.05 -4.87 -11.50
C LEU A 116 11.91 -5.39 -12.94
N PRO A 117 11.85 -6.70 -13.16
CA PRO A 117 11.74 -7.24 -14.52
C PRO A 117 10.45 -6.81 -15.21
N ASP A 118 10.58 -6.19 -16.39
CA ASP A 118 9.47 -5.81 -17.25
C ASP A 118 8.67 -7.05 -17.72
N GLY A 119 7.36 -7.01 -17.53
CA GLY A 119 6.45 -8.13 -17.74
C GLY A 119 6.23 -9.05 -16.53
N ALA A 120 6.88 -8.76 -15.38
CA ALA A 120 6.82 -9.62 -14.21
C ALA A 120 6.65 -8.84 -12.88
N VAL A 121 6.08 -7.61 -12.90
CA VAL A 121 5.86 -6.79 -11.69
C VAL A 121 5.02 -7.53 -10.66
N ALA A 122 4.06 -8.36 -11.11
CA ALA A 122 3.22 -9.15 -10.23
C ALA A 122 4.01 -10.14 -9.34
N ASP A 123 5.11 -10.68 -9.84
CA ASP A 123 5.97 -11.62 -9.10
C ASP A 123 6.80 -10.89 -8.02
N HIS A 124 6.91 -9.56 -8.12
CA HIS A 124 7.64 -8.67 -7.23
C HIS A 124 6.73 -7.74 -6.42
N LEU A 125 5.44 -8.09 -6.28
CA LEU A 125 4.43 -7.24 -5.61
C LEU A 125 4.87 -6.81 -4.20
N ALA A 126 5.35 -7.75 -3.39
CA ALA A 126 5.77 -7.48 -2.01
C ALA A 126 6.98 -6.52 -1.94
N GLU A 127 7.91 -6.63 -2.89
CA GLU A 127 9.07 -5.76 -3.00
C GLU A 127 8.65 -4.33 -3.37
N LEU A 128 7.75 -4.18 -4.36
CA LEU A 128 7.21 -2.88 -4.76
C LEU A 128 6.42 -2.23 -3.62
N VAL A 129 5.57 -2.98 -2.91
CA VAL A 129 4.87 -2.48 -1.72
C VAL A 129 5.85 -1.97 -0.67
N ALA A 130 6.92 -2.72 -0.37
CA ALA A 130 7.91 -2.33 0.62
C ALA A 130 8.63 -1.01 0.23
N HIS A 131 8.97 -0.85 -1.04
CA HIS A 131 9.55 0.40 -1.55
C HIS A 131 8.60 1.58 -1.41
N LEU A 132 7.33 1.41 -1.79
CA LEU A 132 6.33 2.48 -1.69
C LEU A 132 6.05 2.86 -0.23
N VAL A 133 5.89 1.90 0.67
CA VAL A 133 5.71 2.16 2.11
C VAL A 133 6.92 2.91 2.69
N ALA A 134 8.15 2.51 2.34
CA ALA A 134 9.36 3.19 2.79
C ALA A 134 9.45 4.64 2.25
N MET A 135 9.02 4.87 1.01
CA MET A 135 8.99 6.20 0.39
C MET A 135 7.92 7.09 1.02
N ILE A 136 6.72 6.58 1.28
CA ILE A 136 5.62 7.33 1.89
C ILE A 136 5.93 7.61 3.36
N GLY A 137 6.37 6.63 4.12
CA GLY A 137 6.67 6.74 5.55
C GLY A 137 5.41 6.74 6.42
N ILE A 138 5.53 7.32 7.61
CA ILE A 138 4.44 7.38 8.62
C ILE A 138 3.49 8.57 8.44
N ASP A 139 3.89 9.57 7.66
CA ASP A 139 3.12 10.80 7.41
C ASP A 139 2.30 10.68 6.10
N GLY A 140 1.70 9.52 5.88
CA GLY A 140 0.96 9.22 4.65
C GLY A 140 -0.25 10.10 4.43
N GLU A 141 -0.88 10.63 5.48
CA GLU A 141 -2.03 11.56 5.35
C GLU A 141 -1.68 12.83 4.56
N ASP A 142 -0.40 13.22 4.51
CA ASP A 142 0.10 14.37 3.74
C ASP A 142 0.55 13.98 2.31
N VAL A 143 0.36 12.71 1.92
CA VAL A 143 0.80 12.17 0.63
C VAL A 143 -0.38 11.89 -0.29
N LEU A 144 -0.31 12.47 -1.48
CA LEU A 144 -1.12 12.03 -2.63
C LEU A 144 -0.30 11.01 -3.43
N LEU A 145 -0.77 9.77 -3.47
CA LEU A 145 -0.17 8.68 -4.22
C LEU A 145 -0.90 8.51 -5.55
N LEU A 146 -0.17 8.62 -6.66
CA LEU A 146 -0.69 8.33 -7.99
C LEU A 146 -0.13 7.00 -8.49
N ALA A 147 -0.97 6.19 -9.14
CA ALA A 147 -0.53 4.92 -9.71
C ALA A 147 -1.35 4.56 -10.97
N PRO A 148 -0.88 3.65 -11.82
CA PRO A 148 -1.69 3.08 -12.88
C PRO A 148 -2.96 2.42 -12.32
N TRP A 149 -4.05 2.49 -13.06
CA TRP A 149 -5.31 1.91 -12.61
C TRP A 149 -5.24 0.37 -12.49
N ARG A 150 -5.67 -0.17 -11.36
CA ARG A 150 -5.68 -1.62 -11.05
C ARG A 150 -6.50 -2.49 -12.02
N ARG A 151 -7.25 -1.88 -12.95
CA ARG A 151 -8.07 -2.55 -13.98
C ARG A 151 -7.73 -2.05 -15.38
N ASP A 152 -6.53 -1.54 -15.58
CA ASP A 152 -6.08 -0.91 -16.83
C ASP A 152 -5.91 -1.90 -18.01
N GLY A 153 -5.93 -3.20 -17.73
CA GLY A 153 -5.80 -4.27 -18.72
C GLY A 153 -4.36 -4.69 -19.03
N HIS A 154 -3.36 -3.97 -18.54
CA HIS A 154 -1.96 -4.37 -18.61
C HIS A 154 -1.54 -5.05 -17.29
N PRO A 155 -0.95 -6.26 -17.30
CA PRO A 155 -0.61 -6.99 -16.08
C PRO A 155 0.29 -6.20 -15.11
N ASP A 156 1.32 -5.52 -15.62
CA ASP A 156 2.23 -4.73 -14.79
C ASP A 156 1.57 -3.48 -14.22
N HIS A 157 0.64 -2.83 -14.96
CA HIS A 157 -0.15 -1.71 -14.44
C HIS A 157 -1.07 -2.16 -13.32
N GLU A 158 -1.76 -3.28 -13.51
CA GLU A 158 -2.63 -3.86 -12.48
C GLU A 158 -1.82 -4.21 -11.22
N ALA A 159 -0.60 -4.75 -11.38
CA ALA A 159 0.27 -5.07 -10.26
C ALA A 159 0.83 -3.81 -9.56
N ALA A 160 1.26 -2.80 -10.33
CA ALA A 160 1.74 -1.53 -9.78
C ALA A 160 0.63 -0.77 -9.05
N GLY A 161 -0.59 -0.72 -9.61
CA GLY A 161 -1.76 -0.15 -8.98
C GLY A 161 -2.16 -0.89 -7.70
N LEU A 162 -2.10 -2.23 -7.70
CA LEU A 162 -2.35 -3.04 -6.50
C LEU A 162 -1.31 -2.76 -5.41
N ALA A 163 -0.02 -2.68 -5.78
CA ALA A 163 1.04 -2.34 -4.83
C ALA A 163 0.82 -0.97 -4.20
N ALA A 164 0.45 0.03 -5.02
CA ALA A 164 0.13 1.37 -4.54
C ALA A 164 -1.09 1.37 -3.60
N ALA A 165 -2.13 0.60 -3.92
CA ALA A 165 -3.32 0.51 -3.08
C ALA A 165 -3.03 -0.14 -1.71
N ILE A 166 -2.20 -1.18 -1.67
CA ILE A 166 -1.74 -1.80 -0.42
C ILE A 166 -0.87 -0.81 0.37
N ALA A 167 0.07 -0.11 -0.28
CA ALA A 167 0.92 0.87 0.37
C ALA A 167 0.09 2.03 0.95
N ALA A 168 -0.90 2.55 0.20
CA ALA A 168 -1.82 3.58 0.68
C ALA A 168 -2.60 3.12 1.92
N ALA A 169 -3.12 1.89 1.92
CA ALA A 169 -3.85 1.32 3.06
C ALA A 169 -2.97 1.16 4.31
N ARG A 170 -1.68 0.86 4.14
CA ARG A 170 -0.72 0.71 5.24
C ARG A 170 -0.23 2.04 5.82
N THR A 171 -0.26 3.11 5.02
CA THR A 171 0.33 4.41 5.37
C THR A 171 -0.69 5.53 5.54
N ASP A 172 -1.97 5.27 5.29
CA ASP A 172 -3.06 6.25 5.21
C ASP A 172 -2.88 7.31 4.10
N ALA A 173 -2.06 7.04 3.08
CA ALA A 173 -1.91 7.91 1.93
C ALA A 173 -3.20 7.93 1.09
N ARG A 174 -3.52 9.09 0.51
CA ARG A 174 -4.63 9.19 -0.44
C ARG A 174 -4.20 8.64 -1.79
N LEU A 175 -4.89 7.59 -2.27
CA LEU A 175 -4.62 7.00 -3.58
C LEU A 175 -5.55 7.58 -4.65
N VAL A 176 -4.95 7.92 -5.79
CA VAL A 176 -5.63 8.28 -7.03
C VAL A 176 -4.98 7.49 -8.17
N GLU A 177 -5.78 6.82 -8.99
CA GLU A 177 -5.28 5.95 -10.05
C GLU A 177 -5.55 6.57 -11.43
N TYR A 178 -4.62 6.41 -12.36
CA TYR A 178 -4.73 6.94 -13.71
C TYR A 178 -4.77 5.82 -14.76
N PRO A 179 -5.62 5.93 -15.81
CA PRO A 179 -5.68 4.96 -16.89
C PRO A 179 -4.65 5.27 -17.97
N VAL A 180 -4.05 4.22 -18.54
CA VAL A 180 -3.21 4.28 -19.74
C VAL A 180 -3.79 3.40 -20.83
N TRP A 181 -3.89 2.09 -20.63
CA TRP A 181 -4.35 1.13 -21.62
C TRP A 181 -5.87 0.97 -21.69
N LEU A 182 -6.60 1.41 -20.66
CA LEU A 182 -8.06 1.54 -20.72
C LEU A 182 -8.51 2.25 -22.00
N TRP A 183 -7.80 3.32 -22.40
CA TRP A 183 -8.15 4.11 -23.58
C TRP A 183 -8.09 3.31 -24.87
N HIS A 184 -7.20 2.32 -24.92
CA HIS A 184 -7.00 1.50 -26.10
C HIS A 184 -7.96 0.30 -26.14
N TRP A 185 -8.14 -0.42 -25.02
CA TRP A 185 -8.89 -1.66 -24.98
C TRP A 185 -10.24 -1.57 -24.30
N GLY A 186 -10.47 -0.54 -23.54
CA GLY A 186 -11.69 -0.35 -22.79
C GLY A 186 -12.84 0.15 -23.65
N ASP A 187 -14.01 0.07 -23.07
CA ASP A 187 -15.25 0.64 -23.56
C ASP A 187 -15.99 1.36 -22.43
N GLU A 188 -17.07 2.06 -22.78
CA GLU A 188 -17.91 2.80 -21.83
C GLU A 188 -18.41 1.94 -20.66
N GLN A 189 -18.70 0.65 -20.91
CA GLN A 189 -19.29 -0.25 -19.91
C GLN A 189 -18.26 -0.71 -18.86
N GLY A 190 -16.97 -0.72 -19.22
CA GLY A 190 -15.87 -1.08 -18.32
C GLY A 190 -15.47 0.02 -17.34
N VAL A 191 -15.96 1.25 -17.52
CA VAL A 191 -15.59 2.42 -16.68
C VAL A 191 -16.52 2.55 -15.48
N PRO A 192 -15.97 2.57 -14.24
CA PRO A 192 -16.75 2.85 -13.03
C PRO A 192 -17.00 4.35 -12.87
N TRP A 193 -17.96 4.92 -13.61
CA TRP A 193 -18.19 6.36 -13.72
C TRP A 193 -18.36 7.10 -12.39
N ALA A 194 -18.88 6.44 -11.36
CA ALA A 194 -19.01 7.04 -10.03
C ALA A 194 -17.64 7.35 -9.35
N GLN A 195 -16.60 6.61 -9.73
CA GLN A 195 -15.23 6.75 -9.21
C GLN A 195 -14.39 7.71 -10.07
N VAL A 196 -14.90 8.14 -11.24
CA VAL A 196 -14.16 9.01 -12.16
C VAL A 196 -14.04 10.41 -11.60
N ARG A 197 -12.82 10.96 -11.66
CA ARG A 197 -12.51 12.37 -11.38
C ARG A 197 -11.84 12.97 -12.61
N GLU A 198 -12.14 14.23 -12.91
CA GLU A 198 -11.54 14.94 -14.02
C GLU A 198 -10.61 16.06 -13.53
N LEU A 199 -9.53 16.27 -14.25
CA LEU A 199 -8.64 17.41 -14.10
C LEU A 199 -8.56 18.15 -15.47
N PRO A 200 -9.20 19.30 -15.63
CA PRO A 200 -9.02 20.13 -16.81
C PRO A 200 -7.57 20.65 -16.91
N LEU A 201 -7.02 20.65 -18.10
CA LEU A 201 -5.67 21.09 -18.38
C LEU A 201 -5.72 22.39 -19.20
N ASP A 202 -5.12 23.43 -18.70
CA ASP A 202 -4.90 24.64 -19.49
C ASP A 202 -3.84 24.44 -20.59
N ASP A 203 -3.66 25.43 -21.44
CA ASP A 203 -2.74 25.34 -22.58
C ASP A 203 -1.27 25.20 -22.15
N GLU A 204 -0.86 25.81 -21.03
CA GLU A 204 0.51 25.70 -20.51
C GLU A 204 0.79 24.29 -20.01
N VAL A 205 -0.09 23.75 -19.18
CA VAL A 205 0.01 22.39 -18.62
C VAL A 205 -0.02 21.36 -19.73
N ARG A 206 -0.92 21.52 -20.70
CA ARG A 206 -1.01 20.64 -21.87
C ARG A 206 0.26 20.68 -22.72
N ALA A 207 0.82 21.85 -22.96
CA ALA A 207 2.06 22.01 -23.71
C ALA A 207 3.25 21.35 -22.98
N ALA A 208 3.34 21.49 -21.66
CA ALA A 208 4.36 20.81 -20.85
C ALA A 208 4.22 19.27 -20.93
N LYS A 209 3.01 18.75 -20.79
CA LYS A 209 2.73 17.31 -20.93
C LYS A 209 3.11 16.79 -22.33
N MET A 210 2.76 17.49 -23.39
CA MET A 210 3.13 17.14 -24.75
C MET A 210 4.65 17.13 -24.97
N SER A 211 5.34 18.12 -24.40
CA SER A 211 6.80 18.19 -24.43
C SER A 211 7.44 17.02 -23.68
N ALA A 212 6.91 16.66 -22.52
CA ALA A 212 7.36 15.50 -21.73
C ALA A 212 7.13 14.19 -22.48
N THR A 213 5.94 13.98 -23.06
CA THR A 213 5.64 12.81 -23.90
C THR A 213 6.64 12.65 -25.05
N ALA A 214 7.05 13.75 -25.69
CA ALA A 214 8.04 13.73 -26.76
C ALA A 214 9.48 13.38 -26.27
N ALA A 215 9.74 13.43 -24.96
CA ALA A 215 11.03 12.98 -24.42
C ALA A 215 11.20 11.47 -24.44
N HIS A 216 10.10 10.70 -24.42
CA HIS A 216 10.11 9.24 -24.57
C HIS A 216 10.31 8.84 -26.02
N ALA A 217 11.40 9.31 -26.63
CA ALA A 217 11.67 9.17 -28.06
C ALA A 217 11.66 7.70 -28.52
N SER A 218 12.22 6.80 -27.72
CA SER A 218 12.21 5.35 -28.02
C SER A 218 10.81 4.74 -28.13
N GLN A 219 9.78 5.41 -27.62
CA GLN A 219 8.40 4.92 -27.62
C GLN A 219 7.55 5.65 -28.69
N VAL A 220 7.84 6.92 -28.98
CA VAL A 220 7.04 7.78 -29.88
C VAL A 220 7.63 7.93 -31.28
N GLU A 221 8.86 7.47 -31.48
CA GLU A 221 9.58 7.42 -32.76
C GLU A 221 10.12 6.00 -32.99
N PRO A 222 10.39 5.57 -34.24
CA PRO A 222 11.01 4.28 -34.46
C PRO A 222 12.47 4.29 -33.98
N LEU A 223 12.92 3.21 -33.35
CA LEU A 223 14.31 3.06 -32.92
C LEU A 223 15.27 3.03 -34.11
N SER A 224 14.84 2.42 -35.21
CA SER A 224 15.52 2.42 -36.52
C SER A 224 14.52 2.04 -37.62
N PRO A 225 14.89 2.09 -38.90
CA PRO A 225 14.06 1.59 -39.99
C PRO A 225 13.91 0.05 -40.05
N ALA A 226 14.57 -0.69 -39.18
CA ALA A 226 14.56 -2.14 -39.18
C ALA A 226 13.25 -2.72 -38.61
N PRO A 227 12.76 -3.90 -39.13
CA PRO A 227 11.66 -4.60 -38.53
C PRO A 227 11.96 -5.00 -37.08
N GLY A 228 11.03 -4.74 -36.18
CA GLY A 228 11.19 -4.93 -34.73
C GLY A 228 11.51 -3.62 -33.95
N ASP A 229 11.79 -2.52 -34.66
CA ASP A 229 12.10 -1.18 -34.16
C ASP A 229 10.96 -0.18 -34.42
N GLU A 230 9.76 -0.68 -34.71
CA GLU A 230 8.59 0.16 -35.02
C GLU A 230 8.17 0.99 -33.78
N VAL A 231 7.48 2.13 -34.05
CA VAL A 231 6.88 2.96 -32.99
C VAL A 231 5.91 2.14 -32.15
N LEU A 232 6.05 2.17 -30.83
CA LEU A 232 5.15 1.50 -29.91
C LEU A 232 3.91 2.36 -29.59
N LEU A 233 4.12 3.62 -29.26
CA LEU A 233 3.06 4.61 -29.04
C LEU A 233 2.78 5.38 -30.33
N ASP A 234 2.00 4.80 -31.23
CA ASP A 234 1.65 5.39 -32.49
C ASP A 234 0.74 6.64 -32.37
N ALA A 235 0.50 7.32 -33.47
CA ALA A 235 -0.28 8.56 -33.46
C ALA A 235 -1.75 8.36 -32.99
N PRO A 236 -2.47 7.26 -33.38
CA PRO A 236 -3.77 6.93 -32.82
C PRO A 236 -3.79 6.74 -31.32
N LEU A 237 -2.82 6.01 -30.75
CA LEU A 237 -2.71 5.78 -29.31
C LEU A 237 -2.40 7.09 -28.57
N ARG A 238 -1.41 7.86 -29.07
CA ARG A 238 -1.06 9.17 -28.47
C ARG A 238 -2.21 10.19 -28.50
N ALA A 239 -3.16 10.06 -29.43
CA ALA A 239 -4.32 10.95 -29.47
C ALA A 239 -5.18 10.92 -28.21
N HIS A 240 -5.16 9.79 -27.45
CA HIS A 240 -5.87 9.67 -26.19
C HIS A 240 -5.30 10.58 -25.10
N PHE A 241 -4.00 10.86 -25.13
CA PHE A 241 -3.29 11.63 -24.10
C PHE A 241 -3.12 13.12 -24.45
N ARG A 242 -3.67 13.57 -25.62
CA ARG A 242 -3.63 14.97 -26.08
C ARG A 242 -4.86 15.79 -25.70
N ARG A 243 -5.75 15.20 -24.92
CA ARG A 243 -7.00 15.88 -24.49
C ARG A 243 -6.67 17.08 -23.60
N ASP A 244 -7.64 17.97 -23.47
CA ASP A 244 -7.62 19.12 -22.57
C ASP A 244 -8.02 18.76 -21.13
N LEU A 245 -8.04 17.47 -20.81
CA LEU A 245 -8.32 16.93 -19.48
C LEU A 245 -7.57 15.61 -19.25
N GLU A 246 -7.30 15.31 -17.99
CA GLU A 246 -6.92 14.00 -17.51
C GLU A 246 -8.04 13.40 -16.68
N LEU A 247 -8.15 12.07 -16.70
CA LEU A 247 -9.10 11.34 -15.88
C LEU A 247 -8.36 10.45 -14.87
N PHE A 248 -8.97 10.37 -13.72
CA PHE A 248 -8.48 9.58 -12.59
C PHE A 248 -9.61 8.75 -12.01
N PHE A 249 -9.25 7.69 -11.32
CA PHE A 249 -10.15 6.89 -10.51
C PHE A 249 -9.82 7.08 -9.04
N GLU A 250 -10.85 7.30 -8.24
CA GLU A 250 -10.76 7.39 -6.80
C GLU A 250 -11.78 6.41 -6.21
N ASP A 251 -11.26 5.36 -5.58
CA ASP A 251 -12.05 4.26 -5.05
C ASP A 251 -11.96 4.29 -3.53
N ASP A 252 -13.12 4.43 -2.88
CA ASP A 252 -13.24 4.42 -1.42
C ASP A 252 -13.30 2.99 -0.84
N GLU A 253 -13.37 1.95 -1.70
CA GLU A 253 -13.37 0.57 -1.23
C GLU A 253 -11.97 0.17 -0.72
N PRO A 254 -11.87 -0.30 0.54
CA PRO A 254 -10.59 -0.71 1.09
C PRO A 254 -10.01 -1.89 0.30
N VAL A 255 -8.76 -1.76 -0.11
CA VAL A 255 -8.04 -2.87 -0.73
C VAL A 255 -7.85 -3.99 0.29
N ARG A 256 -8.01 -5.23 -0.17
CA ARG A 256 -7.70 -6.39 0.66
C ARG A 256 -6.18 -6.62 0.68
N ASP A 257 -5.58 -6.46 1.85
CA ASP A 257 -4.20 -6.83 2.11
C ASP A 257 -4.14 -8.21 2.77
N ASP A 258 -3.77 -9.21 1.99
CA ASP A 258 -3.70 -10.61 2.44
C ASP A 258 -2.31 -11.00 2.96
N ALA A 259 -1.36 -10.06 3.09
CA ALA A 259 0.03 -10.39 3.39
C ALA A 259 0.20 -11.21 4.68
N LEU A 260 -0.49 -10.84 5.76
CA LEU A 260 -0.43 -11.58 7.03
C LEU A 260 -1.14 -12.95 6.95
N ASP A 261 -2.24 -13.05 6.20
CA ASP A 261 -2.92 -14.33 6.00
C ASP A 261 -2.08 -15.29 5.15
N LEU A 262 -1.36 -14.78 4.13
CA LEU A 262 -0.42 -15.55 3.30
C LEU A 262 0.72 -16.14 4.14
N VAL A 263 1.30 -15.36 5.05
CA VAL A 263 2.37 -15.84 5.95
C VAL A 263 1.91 -17.06 6.75
N HIS A 264 0.68 -17.05 7.25
CA HIS A 264 0.10 -18.19 8.00
C HIS A 264 -0.31 -19.36 7.10
N ARG A 265 -0.63 -19.13 5.82
CA ARG A 265 -0.91 -20.20 4.85
C ARG A 265 0.35 -20.92 4.39
N GLU A 266 1.44 -20.19 4.22
CA GLU A 266 2.71 -20.74 3.74
C GLU A 266 3.48 -21.48 4.84
N ARG A 267 3.32 -21.08 6.10
CA ARG A 267 4.03 -21.64 7.25
C ARG A 267 3.09 -21.87 8.41
N SER A 268 3.04 -23.11 8.93
CA SER A 268 2.25 -23.46 10.11
C SER A 268 2.70 -22.73 11.37
N ASP A 269 3.96 -22.38 11.48
CA ASP A 269 4.56 -21.59 12.56
C ASP A 269 5.51 -20.54 11.97
N PRO A 270 4.99 -19.41 11.49
CA PRO A 270 5.81 -18.39 10.86
C PRO A 270 6.74 -17.68 11.86
N TRP A 271 6.39 -17.67 13.14
CA TRP A 271 7.11 -16.93 14.18
C TRP A 271 8.04 -17.81 15.00
N GLN A 272 8.09 -19.14 14.77
CA GLN A 272 8.92 -20.10 15.51
C GLN A 272 8.68 -19.98 17.03
N VAL A 273 7.41 -20.10 17.43
CA VAL A 273 6.95 -19.83 18.81
C VAL A 273 7.67 -20.66 19.89
N GLU A 274 8.34 -21.74 19.51
CA GLU A 274 9.16 -22.55 20.41
C GLU A 274 10.66 -22.21 20.37
N SER A 275 11.07 -21.16 19.66
CA SER A 275 12.44 -20.65 19.73
C SER A 275 12.78 -20.11 21.13
N ASP A 276 14.08 -20.06 21.46
CA ASP A 276 14.53 -19.51 22.76
C ASP A 276 14.13 -18.04 22.91
N TYR A 277 14.17 -17.27 21.82
CA TYR A 277 13.71 -15.89 21.78
C TYR A 277 12.22 -15.75 22.12
N GLU A 278 11.35 -16.49 21.45
CA GLU A 278 9.90 -16.42 21.67
C GLU A 278 9.50 -16.90 23.05
N ARG A 279 10.13 -17.98 23.55
CA ARG A 279 9.92 -18.44 24.94
C ARG A 279 10.37 -17.41 25.97
N HIS A 280 11.55 -16.78 25.77
CA HIS A 280 12.04 -15.72 26.63
C HIS A 280 11.08 -14.52 26.66
N LYS A 281 10.68 -14.04 25.49
CA LYS A 281 9.74 -12.90 25.35
C LYS A 281 8.41 -13.18 26.07
N ARG A 282 7.80 -14.34 25.87
CA ARG A 282 6.57 -14.72 26.58
C ARG A 282 6.76 -14.84 28.09
N ALA A 283 7.88 -15.39 28.54
CA ALA A 283 8.18 -15.48 29.98
C ALA A 283 8.30 -14.09 30.63
N VAL A 284 9.01 -13.15 29.99
CA VAL A 284 9.11 -11.76 30.44
C VAL A 284 7.74 -11.08 30.41
N THR A 285 6.96 -11.31 29.35
CA THR A 285 5.57 -10.79 29.22
C THR A 285 4.71 -11.19 30.42
N LEU A 286 4.68 -12.48 30.77
CA LEU A 286 3.91 -12.98 31.92
C LEU A 286 4.45 -12.48 33.27
N ALA A 287 5.76 -12.38 33.41
CA ALA A 287 6.40 -11.90 34.64
C ALA A 287 6.14 -10.41 34.88
N SER A 288 5.94 -9.64 33.83
CA SER A 288 5.66 -8.19 33.87
C SER A 288 4.23 -7.86 34.29
N LEU A 289 3.32 -8.82 34.30
CA LEU A 289 1.92 -8.60 34.71
C LEU A 289 1.82 -8.30 36.21
N PRO A 290 1.27 -7.12 36.62
CA PRO A 290 1.21 -6.71 38.04
C PRO A 290 0.34 -7.61 38.93
N ARG A 291 -0.65 -8.29 38.36
CA ARG A 291 -1.54 -9.22 39.09
C ARG A 291 -1.24 -10.66 38.76
N GLN A 292 -1.39 -11.53 39.76
CA GLN A 292 -1.28 -12.97 39.59
C GLN A 292 -2.47 -13.56 38.80
N ARG A 293 -3.65 -12.93 38.86
CA ARG A 293 -4.87 -13.39 38.19
C ARG A 293 -5.72 -12.22 37.71
N TYR A 294 -6.32 -12.42 36.55
CA TYR A 294 -7.29 -11.53 35.90
C TYR A 294 -8.61 -12.27 35.71
N GLU A 295 -9.74 -11.57 35.74
CA GLU A 295 -11.05 -12.20 35.57
C GLU A 295 -11.38 -12.36 34.08
N HIS A 296 -11.12 -11.31 33.28
CA HIS A 296 -11.46 -11.28 31.86
C HIS A 296 -10.36 -10.60 31.02
N GLY A 297 -9.55 -11.41 30.34
CA GLY A 297 -8.51 -10.96 29.43
C GLY A 297 -8.99 -10.83 27.98
N LEU A 298 -8.37 -9.90 27.24
CA LEU A 298 -8.43 -9.78 25.78
C LEU A 298 -7.00 -9.86 25.24
N GLU A 299 -6.75 -10.77 24.32
CA GLU A 299 -5.51 -10.82 23.53
C GLU A 299 -5.83 -10.41 22.09
N VAL A 300 -5.16 -9.37 21.61
CA VAL A 300 -5.28 -8.85 20.23
C VAL A 300 -4.09 -9.36 19.42
N GLY A 301 -4.36 -10.01 18.27
CA GLY A 301 -3.34 -10.61 17.42
C GLY A 301 -2.78 -11.91 17.99
N CYS A 302 -3.67 -12.86 18.32
CA CYS A 302 -3.25 -14.10 18.98
C CYS A 302 -2.45 -15.05 18.08
N SER A 303 -2.37 -14.79 16.76
CA SER A 303 -1.67 -15.64 15.80
C SER A 303 -2.10 -17.12 15.99
N ILE A 304 -1.16 -18.05 16.11
CA ILE A 304 -1.42 -19.48 16.34
C ILE A 304 -1.67 -19.84 17.82
N GLY A 305 -1.92 -18.84 18.71
CA GLY A 305 -2.37 -19.03 20.08
C GLY A 305 -1.28 -19.37 21.11
N ALA A 306 0.00 -19.13 20.83
CA ALA A 306 1.07 -19.45 21.77
C ALA A 306 0.97 -18.62 23.07
N LEU A 307 0.82 -17.31 22.98
CA LEU A 307 0.64 -16.43 24.13
C LEU A 307 -0.73 -16.63 24.78
N ALA A 308 -1.78 -16.98 24.00
CA ALA A 308 -3.10 -17.32 24.54
C ALA A 308 -3.05 -18.47 25.56
N VAL A 309 -2.28 -19.53 25.28
CA VAL A 309 -2.08 -20.66 26.21
C VAL A 309 -1.43 -20.20 27.51
N ASP A 310 -0.44 -19.34 27.41
CA ASP A 310 0.27 -18.79 28.58
C ASP A 310 -0.62 -17.85 29.40
N LEU A 311 -1.36 -16.94 28.74
CA LEU A 311 -2.30 -16.00 29.38
C LEU A 311 -3.50 -16.73 30.01
N ALA A 312 -3.93 -17.86 29.47
CA ALA A 312 -5.01 -18.68 30.03
C ALA A 312 -4.74 -19.13 31.47
N GLN A 313 -3.46 -19.29 31.84
CA GLN A 313 -3.09 -19.63 33.22
C GLN A 313 -3.28 -18.46 34.20
N ARG A 314 -3.39 -17.26 33.66
CA ARG A 314 -3.53 -16.00 34.42
C ARG A 314 -4.94 -15.40 34.34
N CYS A 315 -5.81 -15.92 33.48
CA CYS A 315 -7.16 -15.39 33.24
C CYS A 315 -8.25 -16.38 33.64
N GLY A 316 -9.32 -15.91 34.25
CA GLY A 316 -10.55 -16.67 34.46
C GLY A 316 -11.30 -16.91 33.17
N ARG A 317 -11.27 -15.94 32.26
CA ARG A 317 -11.73 -16.03 30.87
C ARG A 317 -10.77 -15.23 29.99
N LEU A 318 -10.48 -15.75 28.81
CA LEU A 318 -9.62 -15.08 27.82
C LEU A 318 -10.34 -15.09 26.47
N LEU A 319 -10.54 -13.91 25.90
CA LEU A 319 -10.93 -13.75 24.50
C LEU A 319 -9.64 -13.45 23.68
N ALA A 320 -9.31 -14.32 22.75
CA ALA A 320 -8.18 -14.14 21.83
C ALA A 320 -8.70 -13.85 20.44
N VAL A 321 -8.20 -12.80 19.78
CA VAL A 321 -8.66 -12.40 18.44
C VAL A 321 -7.50 -12.26 17.46
N ASP A 322 -7.76 -12.60 16.18
CA ASP A 322 -6.84 -12.40 15.08
C ASP A 322 -7.63 -12.06 13.79
N ALA A 323 -7.02 -11.33 12.87
CA ALA A 323 -7.63 -11.00 11.59
C ALA A 323 -7.57 -12.17 10.59
N SER A 324 -6.54 -13.03 10.68
CA SER A 324 -6.33 -14.19 9.80
C SER A 324 -7.20 -15.37 10.23
N GLU A 325 -8.02 -15.89 9.30
CA GLU A 325 -8.80 -17.12 9.54
C GLU A 325 -7.89 -18.33 9.73
N THR A 326 -6.76 -18.37 9.01
CA THR A 326 -5.77 -19.45 9.13
C THR A 326 -5.15 -19.48 10.54
N ALA A 327 -4.75 -18.31 11.05
CA ALA A 327 -4.23 -18.15 12.40
C ALA A 327 -5.28 -18.56 13.47
N VAL A 328 -6.50 -18.06 13.34
CA VAL A 328 -7.63 -18.39 14.24
C VAL A 328 -7.89 -19.90 14.30
N THR A 329 -7.82 -20.59 13.16
CA THR A 329 -8.00 -22.05 13.12
C THR A 329 -6.90 -22.75 13.91
N ALA A 330 -5.65 -22.40 13.69
CA ALA A 330 -4.52 -22.97 14.42
C ALA A 330 -4.56 -22.63 15.93
N ALA A 331 -4.97 -21.41 16.29
CA ALA A 331 -5.14 -21.02 17.69
C ALA A 331 -6.23 -21.81 18.40
N ARG A 332 -7.37 -22.07 17.74
CA ARG A 332 -8.44 -22.94 18.28
C ARG A 332 -7.95 -24.35 18.54
N GLU A 333 -7.19 -24.92 17.63
CA GLU A 333 -6.58 -26.26 17.81
C GLU A 333 -5.62 -26.26 19.00
N ARG A 334 -4.74 -25.25 19.12
CA ARG A 334 -3.76 -25.14 20.20
C ARG A 334 -4.42 -24.96 21.58
N THR A 335 -5.56 -24.27 21.64
CA THR A 335 -6.27 -23.97 22.90
C THR A 335 -7.43 -24.94 23.20
N ALA A 336 -7.61 -25.99 22.42
CA ALA A 336 -8.79 -26.92 22.48
C ALA A 336 -9.04 -27.54 23.84
N GLY A 337 -8.05 -27.61 24.74
CA GLY A 337 -8.21 -28.13 26.12
C GLY A 337 -8.42 -27.06 27.20
N LEU A 338 -8.61 -25.81 26.83
CA LEU A 338 -8.67 -24.65 27.73
C LEU A 338 -10.09 -24.04 27.68
N ASP A 339 -11.01 -24.54 28.49
CA ASP A 339 -12.44 -24.13 28.48
C ASP A 339 -12.65 -22.61 28.72
N GLN A 340 -11.66 -21.94 29.36
CA GLN A 340 -11.70 -20.51 29.63
C GLN A 340 -11.25 -19.65 28.43
N VAL A 341 -10.77 -20.24 27.32
CA VAL A 341 -10.27 -19.51 26.15
C VAL A 341 -11.29 -19.56 25.02
N GLU A 342 -11.69 -18.38 24.55
CA GLU A 342 -12.47 -18.22 23.32
C GLU A 342 -11.58 -17.62 22.24
N VAL A 343 -11.50 -18.25 21.06
CA VAL A 343 -10.75 -17.71 19.91
C VAL A 343 -11.71 -17.26 18.81
N ARG A 344 -11.61 -16.02 18.37
CA ARG A 344 -12.53 -15.39 17.43
C ARG A 344 -11.78 -14.64 16.34
N ARG A 345 -12.28 -14.68 15.11
CA ARG A 345 -11.79 -13.82 14.05
C ARG A 345 -12.29 -12.39 14.26
N ALA A 346 -11.37 -11.41 14.30
CA ALA A 346 -11.69 -9.99 14.32
C ALA A 346 -10.51 -9.16 13.83
N ALA A 347 -10.77 -8.25 12.89
CA ALA A 347 -9.79 -7.27 12.40
C ALA A 347 -9.96 -5.95 13.18
N VAL A 348 -8.98 -5.63 14.03
CA VAL A 348 -8.97 -4.38 14.80
C VAL A 348 -8.43 -3.22 13.95
N PRO A 349 -8.83 -1.96 14.22
CA PRO A 349 -9.81 -1.50 15.22
C PRO A 349 -11.27 -1.65 14.79
N ALA A 350 -11.56 -1.94 13.52
CA ALA A 350 -12.92 -1.93 12.96
C ALA A 350 -13.87 -2.92 13.66
N GLN A 351 -13.37 -4.12 13.98
CA GLN A 351 -14.10 -5.21 14.63
C GLN A 351 -13.67 -5.38 16.09
N TRP A 352 -13.47 -4.28 16.81
CA TRP A 352 -13.07 -4.34 18.21
C TRP A 352 -14.10 -5.12 19.05
N PRO A 353 -13.66 -6.11 19.89
CA PRO A 353 -14.57 -6.89 20.72
C PRO A 353 -15.32 -6.02 21.74
N SER A 354 -16.62 -6.27 21.90
CA SER A 354 -17.43 -5.60 22.93
C SER A 354 -17.12 -6.13 24.32
N GLY A 355 -17.25 -5.29 25.33
CA GLY A 355 -17.08 -5.67 26.74
C GLY A 355 -16.02 -4.83 27.44
N ARG A 356 -15.80 -5.20 28.72
CA ARG A 356 -14.73 -4.63 29.56
C ARG A 356 -13.79 -5.74 29.96
N PHE A 357 -12.50 -5.41 30.02
CA PHE A 357 -11.42 -6.33 30.29
C PHE A 357 -10.53 -5.77 31.41
N ASP A 358 -10.12 -6.61 32.32
CA ASP A 358 -9.15 -6.24 33.35
C ASP A 358 -7.70 -6.53 32.91
N LEU A 359 -7.54 -7.22 31.74
CA LEU A 359 -6.29 -7.32 30.99
C LEU A 359 -6.57 -7.16 29.50
N VAL A 360 -5.87 -6.24 28.84
CA VAL A 360 -5.77 -6.19 27.37
C VAL A 360 -4.31 -6.42 27.00
N SER A 361 -4.03 -7.42 26.16
CA SER A 361 -2.68 -7.71 25.65
C SER A 361 -2.63 -7.41 24.16
N ILE A 362 -1.66 -6.59 23.74
CA ILE A 362 -1.34 -6.27 22.35
C ILE A 362 0.14 -6.59 22.15
N SER A 363 0.40 -7.75 21.56
CA SER A 363 1.76 -8.24 21.35
C SER A 363 2.00 -8.52 19.87
N GLU A 364 3.05 -7.90 19.32
CA GLU A 364 3.47 -8.10 17.92
C GLU A 364 2.40 -7.73 16.87
N VAL A 365 1.54 -6.73 17.15
CA VAL A 365 0.42 -6.33 16.26
C VAL A 365 0.54 -4.88 15.77
N GLY A 366 0.90 -3.96 16.65
CA GLY A 366 0.76 -2.53 16.41
C GLY A 366 1.47 -2.03 15.16
N TYR A 367 2.58 -2.61 14.78
CA TYR A 367 3.34 -2.22 13.60
C TYR A 367 2.77 -2.78 12.27
N PHE A 368 1.76 -3.68 12.34
CA PHE A 368 0.98 -4.15 11.19
C PHE A 368 -0.29 -3.32 10.95
N LEU A 369 -0.38 -2.16 11.58
CA LEU A 369 -1.48 -1.22 11.44
C LEU A 369 -1.00 0.03 10.70
N SER A 370 -1.91 0.74 10.03
CA SER A 370 -1.62 2.10 9.60
C SER A 370 -1.58 3.04 10.83
N PRO A 371 -0.98 4.23 10.73
CA PRO A 371 -0.98 5.20 11.83
C PRO A 371 -2.39 5.52 12.35
N ARG A 372 -3.38 5.68 11.46
CA ARG A 372 -4.79 5.92 11.83
C ARG A 372 -5.43 4.71 12.50
N GLN A 373 -5.14 3.50 12.01
CA GLN A 373 -5.62 2.27 12.64
C GLN A 373 -5.01 2.09 14.03
N LEU A 374 -3.71 2.38 14.20
CA LEU A 374 -3.05 2.35 15.50
C LEU A 374 -3.70 3.32 16.47
N ALA A 375 -3.97 4.56 16.06
CA ALA A 375 -4.68 5.54 16.90
C ALA A 375 -6.05 5.00 17.36
N GLY A 376 -6.80 4.35 16.46
CA GLY A 376 -8.07 3.69 16.81
C GLY A 376 -7.90 2.52 17.78
N VAL A 377 -6.82 1.76 17.69
CA VAL A 377 -6.50 0.67 18.64
C VAL A 377 -6.12 1.23 20.00
N VAL A 378 -5.34 2.32 20.07
CA VAL A 378 -5.02 3.01 21.33
C VAL A 378 -6.30 3.45 22.04
N GLU A 379 -7.18 4.17 21.36
CA GLU A 379 -8.44 4.64 21.92
C GLU A 379 -9.31 3.48 22.44
N ARG A 380 -9.55 2.48 21.60
CA ARG A 380 -10.43 1.35 21.94
C ARG A 380 -9.88 0.48 23.05
N SER A 381 -8.58 0.21 23.08
CA SER A 381 -7.95 -0.59 24.13
C SER A 381 -8.07 0.05 25.50
N LEU A 382 -7.80 1.35 25.61
CA LEU A 382 -7.93 2.12 26.85
C LEU A 382 -9.41 2.25 27.29
N ALA A 383 -10.31 2.48 26.34
CA ALA A 383 -11.75 2.52 26.62
C ALA A 383 -12.30 1.17 27.09
N ALA A 384 -11.73 0.05 26.65
CA ALA A 384 -12.16 -1.29 27.03
C ALA A 384 -11.65 -1.75 28.41
N LEU A 385 -10.69 -1.06 29.01
CA LEU A 385 -10.18 -1.41 30.35
C LEU A 385 -11.22 -1.17 31.45
N THR A 386 -11.29 -2.08 32.42
CA THR A 386 -11.93 -1.82 33.70
C THR A 386 -11.18 -0.72 34.47
N GLU A 387 -11.72 -0.23 35.58
CA GLU A 387 -11.12 0.86 36.36
C GLU A 387 -9.68 0.55 36.77
N ASP A 388 -9.46 -0.66 37.25
CA ASP A 388 -8.13 -1.15 37.64
C ASP A 388 -7.48 -2.05 36.57
N GLY A 389 -7.91 -1.96 35.33
CA GLY A 389 -7.42 -2.82 34.24
C GLY A 389 -6.00 -2.48 33.81
N HIS A 390 -5.32 -3.45 33.23
CA HIS A 390 -3.97 -3.33 32.71
C HIS A 390 -3.94 -3.53 31.19
N LEU A 391 -3.17 -2.70 30.51
CA LEU A 391 -2.83 -2.85 29.08
C LEU A 391 -1.38 -3.29 28.97
N LEU A 392 -1.16 -4.48 28.45
CA LEU A 392 0.15 -5.06 28.18
C LEU A 392 0.50 -4.83 26.71
N LEU A 393 1.66 -4.25 26.46
CA LEU A 393 2.24 -4.02 25.14
C LEU A 393 3.58 -4.74 25.07
N CYS A 394 3.82 -5.51 24.01
CA CYS A 394 5.12 -6.14 23.75
C CYS A 394 5.36 -6.19 22.24
N HIS A 395 6.44 -5.54 21.77
CA HIS A 395 6.72 -5.46 20.34
C HIS A 395 8.21 -5.59 20.05
N TRP A 396 8.55 -6.29 18.99
CA TRP A 396 9.87 -6.29 18.39
C TRP A 396 10.31 -4.85 18.06
N ARG A 397 11.58 -4.53 18.29
CA ARG A 397 12.06 -3.13 18.21
C ARG A 397 12.24 -2.63 16.78
N HIS A 398 12.40 -3.54 15.83
CA HIS A 398 12.68 -3.17 14.45
C HIS A 398 11.39 -3.01 13.65
N GLN A 399 11.49 -2.34 12.51
CA GLN A 399 10.39 -2.15 11.58
C GLN A 399 10.26 -3.38 10.69
N PRO A 400 9.09 -4.03 10.63
CA PRO A 400 8.85 -5.08 9.65
C PRO A 400 8.90 -4.54 8.22
N VAL A 401 9.51 -5.30 7.32
CA VAL A 401 9.63 -4.90 5.91
C VAL A 401 8.24 -4.72 5.29
N GLY A 402 8.03 -3.61 4.60
CA GLY A 402 6.76 -3.28 3.96
C GLY A 402 5.67 -2.76 4.91
N TRP A 403 6.01 -2.37 6.15
CA TRP A 403 5.11 -1.76 7.11
C TRP A 403 5.70 -0.44 7.63
N PRO A 404 4.87 0.60 7.91
CA PRO A 404 5.40 1.93 8.20
C PRO A 404 5.94 2.10 9.63
N LEU A 405 5.51 1.25 10.58
CA LEU A 405 5.76 1.44 12.01
C LEU A 405 6.81 0.45 12.53
N ALA A 406 7.64 0.90 13.45
CA ALA A 406 8.52 0.08 14.29
C ALA A 406 7.91 -0.08 15.69
N GLY A 407 8.34 -1.10 16.45
CA GLY A 407 7.86 -1.32 17.81
C GLY A 407 7.92 -0.09 18.73
N PRO A 408 9.04 0.64 18.81
CA PRO A 408 9.10 1.87 19.61
C PRO A 408 8.04 2.90 19.25
N ALA A 409 7.78 3.14 17.97
CA ALA A 409 6.75 4.09 17.51
C ALA A 409 5.34 3.65 17.94
N VAL A 410 5.06 2.34 17.92
CA VAL A 410 3.80 1.79 18.46
C VAL A 410 3.68 2.14 19.95
N HIS A 411 4.72 1.91 20.75
CA HIS A 411 4.69 2.21 22.18
C HIS A 411 4.55 3.71 22.46
N GLU A 412 5.23 4.56 21.69
CA GLU A 412 5.09 6.03 21.79
C GLU A 412 3.66 6.50 21.58
N ALA A 413 2.92 5.91 20.62
CA ALA A 413 1.51 6.23 20.40
C ALA A 413 0.64 5.91 21.64
N PHE A 414 0.88 4.80 22.32
CA PHE A 414 0.19 4.46 23.56
C PHE A 414 0.61 5.36 24.74
N LEU A 415 1.90 5.65 24.89
CA LEU A 415 2.41 6.51 25.95
C LEU A 415 1.90 7.96 25.82
N ALA A 416 1.72 8.44 24.59
CA ALA A 416 1.13 9.76 24.31
C ALA A 416 -0.32 9.92 24.83
N SER A 417 -1.02 8.81 25.10
CA SER A 417 -2.37 8.84 25.70
C SER A 417 -2.41 9.35 27.14
N GLY A 418 -1.26 9.46 27.81
CA GLY A 418 -1.17 9.83 29.22
C GLY A 418 -1.55 8.71 30.19
N ALA A 419 -1.72 7.47 29.73
CA ALA A 419 -1.96 6.31 30.58
C ALA A 419 -0.73 6.08 31.51
N PRO A 420 -0.93 5.80 32.82
CA PRO A 420 0.18 5.61 33.76
C PRO A 420 0.98 4.35 33.40
N VAL A 421 2.30 4.50 33.32
CA VAL A 421 3.24 3.38 33.12
C VAL A 421 3.43 2.67 34.46
N LEU A 422 3.07 1.40 34.52
CA LEU A 422 3.21 0.54 35.71
C LEU A 422 4.47 -0.31 35.64
N VAL A 423 4.82 -0.79 34.45
CA VAL A 423 6.03 -1.57 34.17
C VAL A 423 6.61 -1.13 32.85
N GLU A 424 7.92 -0.98 32.82
CA GLU A 424 8.71 -0.81 31.61
C GLU A 424 9.82 -1.84 31.59
N HIS A 425 10.01 -2.51 30.45
CA HIS A 425 11.13 -3.43 30.24
C HIS A 425 11.69 -3.22 28.84
N GLN A 426 13.00 -3.13 28.76
CA GLN A 426 13.73 -3.01 27.50
C GLN A 426 14.67 -4.20 27.36
N ASP A 427 14.47 -4.96 26.30
CA ASP A 427 15.33 -6.05 25.86
C ASP A 427 16.11 -5.59 24.61
N PRO A 428 17.24 -6.22 24.25
CA PRO A 428 17.92 -5.92 22.99
C PRO A 428 17.00 -5.99 21.76
N ASP A 429 16.05 -6.95 21.74
CA ASP A 429 15.23 -7.26 20.58
C ASP A 429 13.78 -6.78 20.69
N PHE A 430 13.24 -6.58 21.91
CA PHE A 430 11.85 -6.14 22.10
C PHE A 430 11.74 -5.06 23.18
N VAL A 431 10.62 -4.36 23.16
CA VAL A 431 10.19 -3.40 24.19
C VAL A 431 8.84 -3.84 24.76
N LEU A 432 8.68 -3.68 26.07
CA LEU A 432 7.44 -4.03 26.76
C LEU A 432 7.04 -2.92 27.72
N HIS A 433 5.75 -2.59 27.73
CA HIS A 433 5.14 -1.73 28.74
C HIS A 433 3.87 -2.38 29.29
N VAL A 434 3.60 -2.14 30.58
CA VAL A 434 2.29 -2.35 31.17
C VAL A 434 1.77 -1.00 31.60
N LEU A 435 0.60 -0.63 31.07
CA LEU A 435 -0.07 0.62 31.35
C LEU A 435 -1.31 0.37 32.21
N GLY A 436 -1.61 1.32 33.08
CA GLY A 436 -2.90 1.40 33.77
C GLY A 436 -3.93 2.16 32.92
N ARG A 437 -5.17 2.20 33.41
CA ARG A 437 -6.21 3.04 32.81
C ARG A 437 -5.90 4.52 33.11
N PRO A 438 -6.03 5.44 32.12
CA PRO A 438 -5.97 6.88 32.37
C PRO A 438 -7.07 7.31 33.36
N ALA A 439 -6.78 8.33 34.20
CA ALA A 439 -7.72 8.89 35.17
C ALA A 439 -8.93 9.56 34.50
#